data_c7c1ca9f7a9d146e53cfe9485264f4f5
#
_entry.id   c7c1ca9f7a9d146e53cfe9485264f4f5
#
_cell.length_a   1.000
_cell.length_b   1.000
_cell.length_c   1.000
_cell.angle_alpha   90.00
_cell.angle_beta   90.00
_cell.angle_gamma   90.00
#
_symmetry.space_group_name_H-M   'P 1'
#
loop_
_entity.id
_entity.type
_entity.pdbx_description
1 polymer ?
#
loop_
_entity_poly.entity_id
_entity_poly.type
_entity_poly.pdbx_seq_one_letter_code
_entity_poly.pdbx_strand_id
1 'polypeptide(L)'
;MHPFVLRLTFLACLLHPTALWALEPSVFGNVRIDEVSSIYDGDTLRVTIRDWPAVAGQRVPVRVYGIDTPEMRDKRPRVRELARRAKQFSVSQLRNGKRIELRQLRRDKYFRLLAEVWIDGHSLGDLLLKAGLAKVYTGGTKSPW
;
A
#
# COMPACT_ATOMS: atom_id res chain seq x y z
N MET A 1 22.33 48.09 60.62
CA MET A 1 21.08 47.79 59.96
C MET A 1 21.38 47.53 58.48
N HIS A 2 21.52 46.26 58.09
CA HIS A 2 21.73 45.88 56.69
C HIS A 2 20.43 45.29 56.13
N PRO A 3 19.94 45.75 54.95
CA PRO A 3 18.77 45.14 54.35
C PRO A 3 19.13 43.88 53.62
N PHE A 4 18.49 42.77 53.95
CA PHE A 4 18.55 41.51 53.28
C PHE A 4 17.82 41.62 51.92
N VAL A 5 18.54 41.58 50.82
CA VAL A 5 17.96 41.52 49.47
C VAL A 5 17.70 40.06 49.13
N LEU A 6 16.41 39.65 49.20
CA LEU A 6 15.95 38.33 48.78
C LEU A 6 15.96 38.26 47.25
N ARG A 7 16.96 37.55 46.67
CA ARG A 7 16.99 37.24 45.20
C ARG A 7 16.05 36.12 44.93
N LEU A 8 14.93 36.43 44.30
CA LEU A 8 13.97 35.46 43.76
C LEU A 8 14.48 34.95 42.42
N THR A 9 15.09 33.74 42.40
CA THR A 9 15.50 33.08 41.17
C THR A 9 14.28 32.43 40.52
N PHE A 10 13.82 33.02 39.41
CA PHE A 10 12.79 32.44 38.56
C PHE A 10 13.41 31.27 37.80
N LEU A 11 13.04 30.04 38.20
CA LEU A 11 13.33 28.82 37.46
C LEU A 11 12.38 28.73 36.26
N ALA A 12 12.81 29.22 35.10
CA ALA A 12 12.07 29.06 33.85
C ALA A 12 12.09 27.59 33.42
N CYS A 13 11.00 26.89 33.67
CA CYS A 13 10.79 25.54 33.17
C CYS A 13 10.59 25.62 31.66
N LEU A 14 11.64 25.34 30.89
CA LEU A 14 11.58 25.22 29.44
C LEU A 14 10.75 23.98 29.08
N LEU A 15 9.47 24.18 28.84
CA LEU A 15 8.61 23.18 28.18
C LEU A 15 9.13 22.98 26.75
N HIS A 16 9.99 21.99 26.56
CA HIS A 16 10.34 21.52 25.22
C HIS A 16 9.09 20.87 24.62
N PRO A 17 8.59 21.34 23.49
CA PRO A 17 7.56 20.60 22.78
C PRO A 17 8.19 19.27 22.37
N THR A 18 7.76 18.18 22.98
CA THR A 18 8.05 16.83 22.47
C THR A 18 7.39 16.76 21.12
N ALA A 19 8.18 16.95 20.06
CA ALA A 19 7.74 16.71 18.70
C ALA A 19 7.29 15.24 18.65
N LEU A 20 6.00 15.04 18.56
CA LEU A 20 5.39 13.73 18.29
C LEU A 20 5.81 13.37 16.87
N TRP A 21 6.92 12.64 16.75
CA TRP A 21 7.36 12.09 15.46
C TRP A 21 6.28 11.12 15.02
N ALA A 22 5.39 11.57 14.14
CA ALA A 22 4.51 10.67 13.43
C ALA A 22 5.41 9.67 12.73
N LEU A 23 5.34 8.40 13.11
CA LEU A 23 6.02 7.31 12.43
C LEU A 23 5.43 7.26 11.01
N GLU A 24 6.12 7.90 10.07
CA GLU A 24 5.83 7.74 8.65
C GLU A 24 5.86 6.24 8.33
N PRO A 25 4.88 5.72 7.61
CA PRO A 25 4.83 4.31 7.29
C PRO A 25 6.12 3.90 6.57
N SER A 26 6.87 3.00 7.19
CA SER A 26 8.18 2.57 6.68
C SER A 26 8.03 2.00 5.27
N VAL A 27 8.76 2.58 4.32
CA VAL A 27 8.88 2.09 2.95
C VAL A 27 10.15 1.24 2.86
N PHE A 28 10.00 -0.02 2.44
CA PHE A 28 11.08 -1.01 2.40
C PHE A 28 11.76 -1.14 1.03
N GLY A 29 11.63 -0.12 0.19
CA GLY A 29 12.26 -0.08 -1.13
C GLY A 29 11.44 -0.75 -2.24
N ASN A 30 12.14 -1.24 -3.27
CA ASN A 30 11.55 -1.82 -4.47
C ASN A 30 12.12 -3.23 -4.68
N VAL A 31 11.33 -4.11 -5.31
CA VAL A 31 11.79 -5.45 -5.67
C VAL A 31 11.18 -5.89 -7.01
N ARG A 32 11.98 -6.59 -7.81
CA ARG A 32 11.50 -7.28 -9.00
C ARG A 32 10.85 -8.60 -8.58
N ILE A 33 9.75 -8.96 -9.22
CA ILE A 33 9.12 -10.27 -9.02
C ILE A 33 9.49 -11.22 -10.14
N ASP A 34 9.57 -12.51 -9.83
CA ASP A 34 9.91 -13.56 -10.78
C ASP A 34 8.67 -14.21 -11.38
N GLU A 35 7.59 -14.26 -10.61
CA GLU A 35 6.38 -14.95 -11.02
C GLU A 35 5.14 -14.33 -10.37
N VAL A 36 4.07 -14.19 -11.15
CA VAL A 36 2.71 -13.95 -10.64
C VAL A 36 2.02 -15.28 -10.49
N SER A 37 1.94 -15.79 -9.26
CA SER A 37 1.42 -17.13 -8.96
C SER A 37 -0.10 -17.19 -9.03
N SER A 38 -0.80 -16.13 -8.65
CA SER A 38 -2.28 -16.04 -8.76
C SER A 38 -2.77 -14.59 -8.68
N ILE A 39 -3.95 -14.33 -9.25
CA ILE A 39 -4.63 -13.05 -9.19
C ILE A 39 -6.03 -13.31 -8.63
N TYR A 40 -6.33 -12.72 -7.46
CA TYR A 40 -7.61 -12.93 -6.79
C TYR A 40 -8.70 -12.01 -7.32
N ASP A 41 -8.41 -10.71 -7.39
CA ASP A 41 -9.28 -9.65 -7.92
C ASP A 41 -8.43 -8.59 -8.65
N GLY A 42 -8.98 -7.39 -8.89
CA GLY A 42 -8.27 -6.35 -9.63
C GLY A 42 -7.03 -5.81 -8.94
N ASP A 43 -6.96 -5.85 -7.62
CA ASP A 43 -5.89 -5.23 -6.82
C ASP A 43 -5.22 -6.16 -5.79
N THR A 44 -5.51 -7.47 -5.85
CA THR A 44 -4.93 -8.47 -4.95
C THR A 44 -4.38 -9.65 -5.73
N LEU A 45 -3.09 -9.93 -5.57
CA LEU A 45 -2.37 -10.99 -6.26
C LEU A 45 -1.39 -11.70 -5.34
N ARG A 46 -0.82 -12.81 -5.81
CA ARG A 46 0.29 -13.51 -5.16
C ARG A 46 1.47 -13.57 -6.11
N VAL A 47 2.66 -13.32 -5.58
CA VAL A 47 3.90 -13.28 -6.36
C VAL A 47 4.99 -14.13 -5.71
N THR A 48 5.96 -14.53 -6.50
CA THR A 48 7.19 -15.16 -6.03
C THR A 48 8.37 -14.22 -6.29
N ILE A 49 9.19 -14.02 -5.24
CA ILE A 49 10.40 -13.21 -5.23
C ILE A 49 11.54 -14.16 -4.82
N ARG A 50 12.32 -14.62 -5.81
CA ARG A 50 13.37 -15.64 -5.59
C ARG A 50 14.55 -15.15 -4.77
N ASP A 51 14.84 -13.84 -4.83
CA ASP A 51 15.90 -13.22 -4.05
C ASP A 51 15.62 -13.20 -2.54
N TRP A 52 14.39 -13.52 -2.14
CA TRP A 52 14.00 -13.60 -0.75
C TRP A 52 14.03 -15.05 -0.23
N PRO A 53 14.28 -15.27 1.07
CA PRO A 53 14.07 -16.60 1.66
C PRO A 53 12.70 -17.15 1.32
N ALA A 54 12.60 -18.44 0.98
CA ALA A 54 11.35 -19.04 0.48
C ALA A 54 10.15 -18.80 1.40
N VAL A 55 10.35 -18.82 2.72
CA VAL A 55 9.31 -18.52 3.73
C VAL A 55 8.72 -17.11 3.59
N ALA A 56 9.46 -16.15 3.04
CA ALA A 56 9.05 -14.76 2.86
C ALA A 56 8.82 -14.39 1.39
N GLY A 57 9.38 -15.14 0.44
CA GLY A 57 9.39 -14.81 -0.99
C GLY A 57 8.48 -15.67 -1.86
N GLN A 58 8.03 -16.85 -1.38
CA GLN A 58 7.22 -17.76 -2.19
C GLN A 58 5.72 -17.48 -2.01
N ARG A 59 4.99 -17.24 -3.12
CA ARG A 59 3.54 -17.00 -3.16
C ARG A 59 3.06 -15.90 -2.19
N VAL A 60 3.82 -14.84 -2.07
CA VAL A 60 3.57 -13.73 -1.14
C VAL A 60 2.30 -12.98 -1.56
N PRO A 61 1.35 -12.74 -0.65
CA PRO A 61 0.18 -11.94 -0.95
C PRO A 61 0.56 -10.46 -1.08
N VAL A 62 0.11 -9.84 -2.16
CA VAL A 62 0.32 -8.42 -2.48
C VAL A 62 -1.02 -7.74 -2.67
N ARG A 63 -1.19 -6.59 -2.06
CA ARG A 63 -2.26 -5.63 -2.30
C ARG A 63 -1.69 -4.43 -3.04
N VAL A 64 -2.30 -4.04 -4.15
CA VAL A 64 -1.91 -2.83 -4.89
C VAL A 64 -2.24 -1.60 -4.05
N TYR A 65 -1.21 -0.78 -3.79
CA TYR A 65 -1.34 0.45 -3.02
C TYR A 65 -2.06 1.53 -3.82
N GLY A 66 -2.76 2.41 -3.11
CA GLY A 66 -3.35 3.62 -3.66
C GLY A 66 -4.71 3.45 -4.34
N ILE A 67 -5.19 2.21 -4.50
CA ILE A 67 -6.45 1.92 -5.17
C ILE A 67 -7.33 0.92 -4.41
N ASP A 68 -8.61 0.92 -4.78
CA ASP A 68 -9.60 -0.10 -4.42
C ASP A 68 -10.34 -0.53 -5.68
N THR A 69 -10.50 -1.84 -5.87
CA THR A 69 -11.30 -2.42 -6.95
C THR A 69 -12.59 -3.03 -6.39
N PRO A 70 -13.63 -3.21 -7.23
CA PRO A 70 -14.86 -3.87 -6.79
C PRO A 70 -14.59 -5.28 -6.28
N GLU A 71 -15.32 -5.67 -5.23
CA GLU A 71 -15.17 -6.97 -4.58
C GLU A 71 -15.82 -8.09 -5.38
N MET A 72 -15.12 -9.21 -5.61
CA MET A 72 -15.63 -10.39 -6.32
C MET A 72 -16.84 -11.03 -5.64
N ARG A 73 -16.99 -10.85 -4.33
CA ARG A 73 -18.07 -11.40 -3.51
C ARG A 73 -19.15 -10.38 -3.13
N ASP A 74 -19.20 -9.23 -3.81
CA ASP A 74 -20.26 -8.23 -3.57
C ASP A 74 -21.65 -8.84 -3.85
N LYS A 75 -22.64 -8.50 -3.03
CA LYS A 75 -24.01 -9.03 -3.19
C LYS A 75 -24.70 -8.50 -4.45
N ARG A 76 -24.31 -7.31 -4.93
CA ARG A 76 -24.90 -6.63 -6.09
C ARG A 76 -24.33 -7.21 -7.40
N PRO A 77 -25.14 -7.75 -8.30
CA PRO A 77 -24.68 -8.38 -9.56
C PRO A 77 -23.83 -7.44 -10.43
N ARG A 78 -24.22 -6.17 -10.51
CA ARG A 78 -23.49 -5.14 -11.26
C ARG A 78 -22.08 -4.92 -10.74
N VAL A 79 -21.91 -4.93 -9.41
CA VAL A 79 -20.58 -4.75 -8.80
C VAL A 79 -19.70 -5.98 -9.03
N ARG A 80 -20.27 -7.19 -8.93
CA ARG A 80 -19.53 -8.42 -9.27
C ARG A 80 -19.07 -8.45 -10.73
N GLU A 81 -19.89 -7.96 -11.64
CA GLU A 81 -19.50 -7.87 -13.06
C GLU A 81 -18.33 -6.90 -13.24
N LEU A 82 -18.39 -5.74 -12.59
CA LEU A 82 -17.30 -4.79 -12.61
C LEU A 82 -16.02 -5.37 -11.98
N ALA A 83 -16.16 -6.15 -10.89
CA ALA A 83 -15.04 -6.86 -10.26
C ALA A 83 -14.38 -7.88 -11.21
N ARG A 84 -15.18 -8.66 -11.97
CA ARG A 84 -14.66 -9.57 -13.00
C ARG A 84 -13.87 -8.81 -14.07
N ARG A 85 -14.39 -7.70 -14.53
CA ARG A 85 -13.72 -6.84 -15.51
C ARG A 85 -12.40 -6.30 -14.98
N ALA A 86 -12.38 -5.80 -13.74
CA ALA A 86 -11.15 -5.33 -13.09
C ALA A 86 -10.12 -6.47 -12.97
N LYS A 87 -10.53 -7.65 -12.54
CA LYS A 87 -9.67 -8.84 -12.49
C LYS A 87 -9.12 -9.22 -13.86
N GLN A 88 -9.96 -9.31 -14.89
CA GLN A 88 -9.52 -9.66 -16.24
C GLN A 88 -8.54 -8.64 -16.80
N PHE A 89 -8.75 -7.36 -16.52
CA PHE A 89 -7.82 -6.30 -16.89
C PHE A 89 -6.45 -6.51 -16.24
N SER A 90 -6.40 -6.72 -14.93
CA SER A 90 -5.15 -7.00 -14.21
C SER A 90 -4.46 -8.27 -14.72
N VAL A 91 -5.22 -9.33 -14.99
CA VAL A 91 -4.71 -10.57 -15.59
C VAL A 91 -4.04 -10.28 -16.94
N SER A 92 -4.69 -9.51 -17.81
CA SER A 92 -4.17 -9.16 -19.13
C SER A 92 -2.86 -8.37 -18.99
N GLN A 93 -2.83 -7.33 -18.16
CA GLN A 93 -1.63 -6.52 -17.97
C GLN A 93 -0.45 -7.35 -17.43
N LEU A 94 -0.70 -8.14 -16.38
CA LEU A 94 0.33 -8.92 -15.70
C LEU A 94 0.87 -10.08 -16.56
N ARG A 95 0.03 -10.70 -17.41
CA ARG A 95 0.47 -11.79 -18.31
C ARG A 95 1.26 -11.29 -19.51
N ASN A 96 0.96 -10.09 -20.00
CA ASN A 96 1.65 -9.50 -21.15
C ASN A 96 2.93 -8.76 -20.74
N GLY A 97 3.08 -8.44 -19.44
CA GLY A 97 4.23 -7.73 -18.92
C GLY A 97 5.51 -8.57 -18.93
N LYS A 98 6.61 -7.98 -19.35
CA LYS A 98 7.95 -8.61 -19.36
C LYS A 98 8.73 -8.36 -18.07
N ARG A 99 8.54 -7.20 -17.47
CA ARG A 99 9.18 -6.79 -16.23
C ARG A 99 8.13 -6.28 -15.24
N ILE A 100 8.00 -6.98 -14.14
CA ILE A 100 7.07 -6.58 -13.08
C ILE A 100 7.87 -6.26 -11.82
N GLU A 101 7.56 -5.13 -11.20
CA GLU A 101 8.21 -4.63 -10.00
C GLU A 101 7.17 -4.24 -8.96
N LEU A 102 7.46 -4.54 -7.72
CA LEU A 102 6.78 -3.94 -6.58
C LEU A 102 7.61 -2.75 -6.11
N ARG A 103 7.00 -1.58 -6.09
CA ARG A 103 7.66 -0.35 -5.64
C ARG A 103 7.04 0.17 -4.37
N GLN A 104 7.85 0.89 -3.59
CA GLN A 104 7.44 1.47 -2.32
C GLN A 104 6.80 0.44 -1.38
N LEU A 105 7.46 -0.69 -1.21
CA LEU A 105 7.01 -1.79 -0.36
C LEU A 105 6.65 -1.32 1.05
N ARG A 106 5.47 -1.73 1.50
CA ARG A 106 4.96 -1.53 2.86
C ARG A 106 4.33 -2.82 3.35
N ARG A 107 3.97 -2.88 4.63
CA ARG A 107 3.13 -3.93 5.19
C ARG A 107 1.75 -3.38 5.53
N ASP A 108 0.71 -4.13 5.23
CA ASP A 108 -0.62 -3.81 5.73
C ASP A 108 -0.90 -4.50 7.07
N LYS A 109 -2.02 -4.18 7.69
CA LYS A 109 -2.45 -4.76 8.97
C LYS A 109 -2.73 -6.28 8.92
N TYR A 110 -2.79 -6.87 7.72
CA TYR A 110 -2.99 -8.30 7.51
C TYR A 110 -1.70 -9.01 7.08
N PHE A 111 -0.54 -8.39 7.28
CA PHE A 111 0.77 -8.91 6.89
C PHE A 111 0.98 -9.15 5.39
N ARG A 112 0.08 -8.62 4.52
CA ARG A 112 0.32 -8.62 3.09
C ARG A 112 1.38 -7.56 2.76
N LEU A 113 2.09 -7.76 1.65
CA LEU A 113 2.82 -6.66 1.05
C LEU A 113 1.82 -5.67 0.48
N LEU A 114 2.02 -4.40 0.79
CA LEU A 114 1.29 -3.29 0.20
C LEU A 114 2.28 -2.53 -0.67
N ALA A 115 2.05 -2.47 -1.98
CA ALA A 115 3.01 -1.90 -2.93
C ALA A 115 2.34 -1.35 -4.18
N GLU A 116 3.00 -0.41 -4.82
CA GLU A 116 2.70 -0.08 -6.20
C GLU A 116 3.19 -1.21 -7.11
N VAL A 117 2.32 -1.70 -7.99
CA VAL A 117 2.68 -2.73 -8.97
C VAL A 117 2.98 -2.05 -10.30
N TRP A 118 4.21 -2.18 -10.78
CA TRP A 118 4.68 -1.59 -12.01
C TRP A 118 4.96 -2.67 -13.06
N ILE A 119 4.45 -2.47 -14.27
CA ILE A 119 4.55 -3.42 -15.39
C ILE A 119 5.15 -2.68 -16.58
N ASP A 120 6.35 -3.06 -17.00
CA ASP A 120 7.08 -2.42 -18.11
C ASP A 120 7.13 -0.89 -18.01
N GLY A 121 7.28 -0.37 -16.78
CA GLY A 121 7.35 1.07 -16.53
C GLY A 121 5.99 1.78 -16.33
N HIS A 122 4.88 1.06 -16.33
CA HIS A 122 3.53 1.60 -16.11
C HIS A 122 2.93 1.09 -14.80
N SER A 123 2.29 1.97 -14.03
CA SER A 123 1.60 1.60 -12.81
C SER A 123 0.29 0.87 -13.13
N LEU A 124 0.11 -0.35 -12.58
CA LEU A 124 -1.15 -1.09 -12.69
C LEU A 124 -2.31 -0.32 -12.04
N GLY A 125 -2.04 0.37 -10.92
CA GLY A 125 -3.02 1.22 -10.26
C GLY A 125 -3.55 2.32 -11.17
N ASP A 126 -2.66 3.06 -11.84
CA ASP A 126 -3.02 4.13 -12.76
C ASP A 126 -3.77 3.61 -13.98
N LEU A 127 -3.37 2.46 -14.51
CA LEU A 127 -4.06 1.81 -15.63
C LEU A 127 -5.50 1.42 -15.24
N LEU A 128 -5.71 0.86 -14.05
CA LEU A 128 -7.04 0.51 -13.53
C LEU A 128 -7.90 1.74 -13.28
N LEU A 129 -7.34 2.81 -12.69
CA LEU A 129 -8.02 4.09 -12.49
C LEU A 129 -8.47 4.70 -13.81
N LYS A 130 -7.58 4.75 -14.80
CA LYS A 130 -7.86 5.27 -16.15
C LYS A 130 -8.96 4.46 -16.86
N ALA A 131 -9.00 3.16 -16.63
CA ALA A 131 -10.04 2.26 -17.17
C ALA A 131 -11.38 2.35 -16.43
N GLY A 132 -11.48 3.12 -15.34
CA GLY A 132 -12.69 3.20 -14.50
C GLY A 132 -12.96 1.90 -13.72
N LEU A 133 -11.94 1.08 -13.52
CA LEU A 133 -12.01 -0.23 -12.84
C LEU A 133 -11.46 -0.20 -11.42
N ALA A 134 -10.96 0.93 -10.97
CA ALA A 134 -10.53 1.20 -9.61
C ALA A 134 -10.94 2.61 -9.18
N LYS A 135 -10.92 2.84 -7.87
CA LYS A 135 -11.06 4.13 -7.21
C LYS A 135 -9.81 4.40 -6.39
N VAL A 136 -9.47 5.68 -6.20
CA VAL A 136 -8.37 6.07 -5.31
C VAL A 136 -8.71 5.65 -3.88
N TYR A 137 -7.75 5.01 -3.22
CA TYR A 137 -7.88 4.56 -1.83
C TYR A 137 -6.53 4.50 -1.13
N THR A 138 -6.34 5.36 -0.16
CA THR A 138 -5.10 5.45 0.64
C THR A 138 -5.30 5.00 2.09
N GLY A 139 -6.43 4.39 2.40
CA GLY A 139 -6.84 3.96 3.75
C GLY A 139 -8.15 4.60 4.19
N GLY A 140 -8.65 4.20 5.37
CA GLY A 140 -9.91 4.70 5.93
C GLY A 140 -11.16 4.01 5.37
N THR A 141 -12.25 4.76 5.22
CA THR A 141 -13.53 4.24 4.73
C THR A 141 -13.53 4.15 3.21
N LYS A 142 -13.87 2.98 2.67
CA LYS A 142 -13.99 2.78 1.23
C LYS A 142 -15.21 3.51 0.66
N SER A 143 -15.05 4.11 -0.52
CA SER A 143 -16.18 4.64 -1.29
C SER A 143 -17.04 3.51 -1.83
N PRO A 144 -18.39 3.58 -1.76
CA PRO A 144 -19.27 2.54 -2.30
C PRO A 144 -19.13 2.44 -3.82
N TRP A 145 -19.25 1.22 -4.34
CA TRP A 145 -19.26 0.91 -5.77
C TRP A 145 -20.67 0.97 -6.38
#